data_68dbcc3b47a5c04837518a6b550e9f04
#
_entry.id   68dbcc3b47a5c04837518a6b550e9f04
#
_cell.length_a   1.000
_cell.length_b   1.000
_cell.length_c   1.000
_cell.angle_alpha   90.00
_cell.angle_beta   90.00
_cell.angle_gamma   90.00
#
_symmetry.space_group_name_H-M   'P 1'
#
loop_
_entity.id
_entity.type
_entity.pdbx_description
1 polymer ?
#
loop_
_entity_poly.entity_id
_entity_poly.type
_entity_poly.pdbx_seq_one_letter_code
_entity_poly.pdbx_strand_id
1 'polypeptide(L)'
;MVQGLQNVTRRILVVDDEPSLQKMLAHALEREGFQVQTVGDGEEALEAFKSYEPHLIILDIMLPKLDGTEVCRRIRAQSDVPIIMLTAKDDEIDRVVGLELGADDYVTKPFAVRELVARVRAIMRRAAVPAGQRPDELNYDGLRINLPSRRVSVANEEVDLTYTEFELLVTLASSPGRVFSRSALLRRVWGDEFRDERTVDVHIRHLREKIERDPRNPEFIHTARGVGYVFR
;
A
#
# COMPACT_ATOMS: atom_id res chain seq x y z
N MET A 1 3.82 -24.31 28.71
CA MET A 1 4.90 -23.91 27.79
C MET A 1 4.27 -23.04 26.69
N VAL A 2 4.42 -21.75 26.82
CA VAL A 2 3.94 -20.79 25.83
C VAL A 2 4.97 -20.78 24.70
N GLN A 3 4.60 -21.36 23.54
CA GLN A 3 5.44 -21.30 22.35
C GLN A 3 5.54 -19.83 21.93
N GLY A 4 6.78 -19.33 21.89
CA GLY A 4 7.12 -17.97 21.51
C GLY A 4 6.62 -17.67 20.09
N LEU A 5 5.75 -16.69 19.98
CA LEU A 5 5.55 -15.93 18.75
C LEU A 5 6.92 -15.40 18.32
N GLN A 6 7.50 -16.00 17.29
CA GLN A 6 8.69 -15.46 16.65
C GLN A 6 8.33 -14.05 16.19
N ASN A 7 8.89 -13.08 16.86
CA ASN A 7 8.77 -11.68 16.52
C ASN A 7 9.55 -11.49 15.21
N VAL A 8 8.88 -11.70 14.07
CA VAL A 8 9.50 -11.48 12.76
C VAL A 8 9.83 -10.00 12.69
N THR A 9 11.11 -9.69 12.85
CA THR A 9 11.59 -8.30 12.78
C THR A 9 11.33 -7.79 11.38
N ARG A 10 10.49 -6.75 11.26
CA ARG A 10 10.05 -6.21 9.97
C ARG A 10 11.09 -5.27 9.40
N ARG A 11 11.44 -5.50 8.14
CA ARG A 11 12.48 -4.77 7.41
C ARG A 11 11.87 -3.64 6.59
N ILE A 12 12.46 -2.45 6.69
CA ILE A 12 12.06 -1.27 5.92
C ILE A 12 13.26 -0.81 5.11
N LEU A 13 13.07 -0.58 3.82
CA LEU A 13 14.05 0.05 2.94
C LEU A 13 13.69 1.52 2.80
N VAL A 14 14.64 2.41 3.11
CA VAL A 14 14.51 3.86 2.93
C VAL A 14 15.43 4.28 1.78
N VAL A 15 14.85 4.88 0.76
CA VAL A 15 15.55 5.33 -0.45
C VAL A 15 15.37 6.84 -0.58
N ASP A 16 16.43 7.59 -0.37
CA ASP A 16 16.45 9.05 -0.43
C ASP A 16 17.89 9.50 -0.61
N ASP A 17 18.17 10.50 -1.43
CA ASP A 17 19.52 10.98 -1.70
C ASP A 17 20.09 11.90 -0.62
N GLU A 18 19.25 12.31 0.35
CA GLU A 18 19.65 13.18 1.46
C GLU A 18 20.08 12.37 2.69
N PRO A 19 21.40 12.31 3.05
CA PRO A 19 21.87 11.49 4.16
C PRO A 19 21.32 11.90 5.54
N SER A 20 20.95 13.18 5.71
CA SER A 20 20.35 13.69 6.94
C SER A 20 18.93 13.13 7.13
N LEU A 21 18.13 13.08 6.06
CA LEU A 21 16.79 12.51 6.07
C LEU A 21 16.83 10.99 6.27
N GLN A 22 17.74 10.29 5.58
CA GLN A 22 17.97 8.85 5.78
C GLN A 22 18.22 8.52 7.26
N LYS A 23 19.20 9.22 7.90
CA LYS A 23 19.55 9.01 9.31
C LYS A 23 18.36 9.30 10.25
N MET A 24 17.63 10.37 9.98
CA MET A 24 16.49 10.76 10.79
C MET A 24 15.36 9.72 10.70
N LEU A 25 15.07 9.22 9.50
CA LEU A 25 14.05 8.20 9.28
C LEU A 25 14.46 6.85 9.86
N ALA A 26 15.71 6.43 9.63
CA ALA A 26 16.25 5.19 10.19
C ALA A 26 16.12 5.20 11.72
N HIS A 27 16.61 6.24 12.38
CA HIS A 27 16.53 6.35 13.84
C HIS A 27 15.07 6.31 14.35
N ALA A 28 14.16 7.02 13.68
CA ALA A 28 12.75 7.04 14.09
C ALA A 28 12.08 5.68 13.94
N LEU A 29 12.35 4.96 12.85
CA LEU A 29 11.78 3.66 12.57
C LEU A 29 12.39 2.55 13.43
N GLU A 30 13.68 2.60 13.70
CA GLU A 30 14.38 1.67 14.61
C GLU A 30 13.83 1.76 16.05
N ARG A 31 13.52 2.96 16.52
CA ARG A 31 12.84 3.16 17.82
C ARG A 31 11.48 2.50 17.90
N GLU A 32 10.84 2.24 16.76
CA GLU A 32 9.57 1.49 16.64
C GLU A 32 9.78 -0.03 16.52
N GLY A 33 11.04 -0.50 16.55
CA GLY A 33 11.37 -1.92 16.47
C GLY A 33 11.50 -2.45 15.05
N PHE A 34 11.59 -1.60 14.03
CA PHE A 34 11.86 -2.01 12.66
C PHE A 34 13.37 -2.18 12.43
N GLN A 35 13.75 -3.07 11.53
CA GLN A 35 15.07 -3.04 10.91
C GLN A 35 15.03 -2.11 9.71
N VAL A 36 16.05 -1.27 9.55
CA VAL A 36 16.08 -0.28 8.48
C VAL A 36 17.38 -0.38 7.70
N GLN A 37 17.26 -0.44 6.39
CA GLN A 37 18.37 -0.24 5.46
C GLN A 37 18.11 1.06 4.71
N THR A 38 19.15 1.86 4.50
CA THR A 38 19.07 3.12 3.74
C THR A 38 19.99 3.03 2.53
N VAL A 39 19.55 3.58 1.40
CA VAL A 39 20.30 3.71 0.15
C VAL A 39 20.05 5.08 -0.48
N GLY A 40 20.99 5.56 -1.29
CA GLY A 40 21.01 6.93 -1.78
C GLY A 40 20.59 7.12 -3.23
N ASP A 41 20.36 6.05 -3.99
CA ASP A 41 19.98 6.16 -5.40
C ASP A 41 19.09 5.00 -5.85
N GLY A 42 18.49 5.16 -7.03
CA GLY A 42 17.53 4.19 -7.55
C GLY A 42 18.14 2.86 -8.01
N GLU A 43 19.41 2.81 -8.39
CA GLU A 43 20.08 1.56 -8.74
C GLU A 43 20.36 0.73 -7.49
N GLU A 44 20.93 1.38 -6.45
CA GLU A 44 21.12 0.77 -5.13
C GLU A 44 19.77 0.29 -4.53
N ALA A 45 18.68 1.02 -4.77
CA ALA A 45 17.35 0.63 -4.31
C ALA A 45 16.90 -0.71 -4.89
N LEU A 46 17.13 -0.96 -6.19
CA LEU A 46 16.76 -2.21 -6.85
C LEU A 46 17.64 -3.39 -6.38
N GLU A 47 18.91 -3.16 -6.09
CA GLU A 47 19.81 -4.17 -5.52
C GLU A 47 19.42 -4.50 -4.06
N ALA A 48 19.18 -3.45 -3.26
CA ALA A 48 18.74 -3.60 -1.88
C ALA A 48 17.38 -4.29 -1.79
N PHE A 49 16.43 -3.98 -2.68
CA PHE A 49 15.15 -4.66 -2.74
C PHE A 49 15.30 -6.19 -2.84
N LYS A 50 16.21 -6.66 -3.72
CA LYS A 50 16.44 -8.11 -3.92
C LYS A 50 17.16 -8.78 -2.77
N SER A 51 18.18 -8.10 -2.20
CA SER A 51 19.04 -8.70 -1.17
C SER A 51 18.49 -8.56 0.25
N TYR A 52 17.80 -7.46 0.54
CA TYR A 52 17.27 -7.16 1.86
C TYR A 52 15.85 -7.69 2.07
N GLU A 53 15.11 -7.93 0.96
CA GLU A 53 13.71 -8.38 0.98
C GLU A 53 12.85 -7.54 1.95
N PRO A 54 12.66 -6.25 1.71
CA PRO A 54 11.94 -5.36 2.61
C PRO A 54 10.45 -5.71 2.68
N HIS A 55 9.84 -5.46 3.84
CA HIS A 55 8.40 -5.58 4.04
C HIS A 55 7.64 -4.27 3.75
N LEU A 56 8.38 -3.18 3.58
CA LEU A 56 7.88 -1.87 3.16
C LEU A 56 9.06 -1.05 2.62
N ILE A 57 8.79 -0.23 1.60
CA ILE A 57 9.75 0.69 1.01
C ILE A 57 9.25 2.13 1.18
N ILE A 58 10.13 3.01 1.64
CA ILE A 58 9.93 4.46 1.60
C ILE A 58 10.85 4.96 0.48
N LEU A 59 10.29 5.60 -0.53
CA LEU A 59 10.96 5.87 -1.81
C LEU A 59 10.80 7.33 -2.21
N ASP A 60 11.91 8.06 -2.28
CA ASP A 60 11.88 9.39 -2.89
C ASP A 60 11.66 9.30 -4.40
N ILE A 61 10.89 10.23 -4.94
CA ILE A 61 10.72 10.37 -6.39
C ILE A 61 11.99 10.90 -7.03
N MET A 62 12.57 11.93 -6.44
CA MET A 62 13.72 12.64 -7.00
C MET A 62 15.03 11.97 -6.59
N LEU A 63 15.40 10.90 -7.25
CA LEU A 63 16.64 10.16 -6.98
C LEU A 63 17.68 10.34 -8.10
N PRO A 64 18.96 10.33 -7.77
CA PRO A 64 20.01 10.25 -8.77
C PRO A 64 20.04 8.88 -9.45
N LYS A 65 20.67 8.81 -10.63
CA LYS A 65 20.86 7.66 -11.52
C LYS A 65 19.55 7.10 -12.07
N LEU A 66 18.64 6.65 -11.21
CA LEU A 66 17.37 6.09 -11.60
C LEU A 66 16.25 6.74 -10.77
N ASP A 67 15.32 7.39 -11.43
CA ASP A 67 14.17 8.06 -10.85
C ASP A 67 13.29 7.10 -10.02
N GLY A 68 12.73 7.60 -8.90
CA GLY A 68 11.94 6.77 -7.98
C GLY A 68 10.66 6.22 -8.61
N THR A 69 10.09 6.90 -9.61
CA THR A 69 8.92 6.39 -10.34
C THR A 69 9.27 5.14 -11.16
N GLU A 70 10.43 5.14 -11.79
CA GLU A 70 10.92 3.98 -12.53
C GLU A 70 11.33 2.84 -11.59
N VAL A 71 11.91 3.16 -10.41
CA VAL A 71 12.16 2.17 -9.35
C VAL A 71 10.85 1.52 -8.90
N CYS A 72 9.83 2.32 -8.61
CA CYS A 72 8.49 1.84 -8.25
C CYS A 72 7.93 0.89 -9.31
N ARG A 73 7.95 1.30 -10.58
CA ARG A 73 7.46 0.51 -11.71
C ARG A 73 8.18 -0.85 -11.83
N ARG A 74 9.52 -0.87 -11.68
CA ARG A 74 10.31 -2.12 -11.73
C ARG A 74 10.04 -3.05 -10.55
N ILE A 75 9.83 -2.50 -9.36
CA ILE A 75 9.45 -3.30 -8.19
C ILE A 75 8.05 -3.87 -8.37
N ARG A 76 7.09 -3.08 -8.83
CA ARG A 76 5.70 -3.52 -9.07
C ARG A 76 5.58 -4.61 -10.13
N ALA A 77 6.49 -4.67 -11.10
CA ALA A 77 6.52 -5.75 -12.09
C ALA A 77 6.84 -7.14 -11.48
N GLN A 78 7.26 -7.21 -10.20
CA GLN A 78 7.71 -8.44 -9.57
C GLN A 78 7.27 -8.60 -8.10
N SER A 79 6.61 -7.58 -7.50
CA SER A 79 6.24 -7.62 -6.07
C SER A 79 5.13 -6.63 -5.73
N ASP A 80 4.28 -7.04 -4.79
CA ASP A 80 3.23 -6.25 -4.16
C ASP A 80 3.68 -5.60 -2.82
N VAL A 81 5.00 -5.59 -2.53
CA VAL A 81 5.55 -4.96 -1.32
C VAL A 81 5.03 -3.53 -1.17
N PRO A 82 4.54 -3.11 0.00
CA PRO A 82 4.05 -1.76 0.19
C PRO A 82 5.11 -0.70 -0.11
N ILE A 83 4.75 0.33 -0.91
CA ILE A 83 5.61 1.46 -1.25
C ILE A 83 4.93 2.76 -0.83
N ILE A 84 5.63 3.55 -0.01
CA ILE A 84 5.27 4.94 0.32
C ILE A 84 6.20 5.85 -0.48
N MET A 85 5.64 6.65 -1.40
CA MET A 85 6.42 7.63 -2.15
C MET A 85 6.61 8.91 -1.35
N LEU A 86 7.84 9.47 -1.37
CA LEU A 86 8.11 10.81 -0.91
C LEU A 86 8.14 11.76 -2.12
N THR A 87 7.41 12.87 -2.08
CA THR A 87 7.25 13.79 -3.20
C THR A 87 7.38 15.24 -2.77
N ALA A 88 7.80 16.14 -3.66
CA ALA A 88 7.81 17.57 -3.41
C ALA A 88 6.38 18.15 -3.34
N LYS A 89 6.20 19.24 -2.60
CA LYS A 89 4.89 19.83 -2.28
C LYS A 89 4.13 20.39 -3.50
N ASP A 90 4.83 20.73 -4.57
CA ASP A 90 4.27 21.55 -5.66
C ASP A 90 3.76 20.75 -6.86
N ASP A 91 3.90 19.42 -6.88
CA ASP A 91 3.46 18.58 -7.98
C ASP A 91 2.26 17.70 -7.60
N GLU A 92 1.05 18.27 -7.80
CA GLU A 92 -0.19 17.47 -7.82
C GLU A 92 -0.10 16.38 -8.89
N ILE A 93 0.69 16.60 -9.94
CA ILE A 93 0.99 15.66 -11.01
C ILE A 93 1.80 14.49 -10.48
N ASP A 94 2.87 14.72 -9.70
CA ASP A 94 3.72 13.66 -9.17
C ASP A 94 2.98 12.73 -8.19
N ARG A 95 2.02 13.28 -7.43
CA ARG A 95 1.16 12.46 -6.54
C ARG A 95 0.25 11.53 -7.32
N VAL A 96 -0.38 12.05 -8.36
CA VAL A 96 -1.26 11.25 -9.23
C VAL A 96 -0.42 10.23 -9.97
N VAL A 97 0.71 10.62 -10.55
CA VAL A 97 1.63 9.72 -11.26
C VAL A 97 2.17 8.63 -10.35
N GLY A 98 2.58 8.94 -9.11
CA GLY A 98 3.05 7.94 -8.16
C GLY A 98 1.99 6.89 -7.82
N LEU A 99 0.74 7.30 -7.58
CA LEU A 99 -0.38 6.39 -7.35
C LEU A 99 -0.75 5.60 -8.62
N GLU A 100 -0.74 6.25 -9.81
CA GLU A 100 -0.96 5.61 -11.11
C GLU A 100 0.08 4.52 -11.40
N LEU A 101 1.31 4.66 -10.90
CA LEU A 101 2.38 3.67 -11.01
C LEU A 101 2.28 2.55 -9.96
N GLY A 102 1.24 2.56 -9.12
CA GLY A 102 0.96 1.50 -8.14
C GLY A 102 1.61 1.70 -6.77
N ALA A 103 2.04 2.91 -6.40
CA ALA A 103 2.40 3.21 -5.02
C ALA A 103 1.17 3.05 -4.10
N ASP A 104 1.39 2.57 -2.87
CA ASP A 104 0.31 2.37 -1.89
C ASP A 104 -0.05 3.66 -1.17
N ASP A 105 0.92 4.58 -1.09
CA ASP A 105 0.80 5.84 -0.38
C ASP A 105 1.80 6.86 -0.87
N TYR A 106 1.56 8.13 -0.55
CA TYR A 106 2.52 9.21 -0.75
C TYR A 106 2.56 10.16 0.46
N VAL A 107 3.71 10.80 0.65
CA VAL A 107 3.93 11.83 1.67
C VAL A 107 4.66 13.00 1.02
N THR A 108 4.11 14.21 1.15
CA THR A 108 4.70 15.42 0.56
C THR A 108 5.77 16.03 1.47
N LYS A 109 6.94 16.30 0.94
CA LYS A 109 8.01 17.06 1.60
C LYS A 109 7.64 18.58 1.61
N PRO A 110 7.83 19.29 2.75
CA PRO A 110 8.29 18.81 4.04
C PRO A 110 7.18 18.10 4.83
N PHE A 111 7.53 17.04 5.55
CA PHE A 111 6.60 16.28 6.38
C PHE A 111 7.10 16.15 7.82
N ALA A 112 6.18 15.87 8.74
CA ALA A 112 6.55 15.51 10.10
C ALA A 112 6.93 14.02 10.15
N VAL A 113 8.12 13.68 10.69
CA VAL A 113 8.59 12.29 10.82
C VAL A 113 7.57 11.40 11.54
N ARG A 114 6.91 11.93 12.58
CA ARG A 114 5.83 11.22 13.29
C ARG A 114 4.65 10.84 12.39
N GLU A 115 4.36 11.62 11.38
CA GLU A 115 3.31 11.33 10.40
C GLU A 115 3.71 10.12 9.55
N LEU A 116 4.92 10.13 8.97
CA LEU A 116 5.41 9.02 8.17
C LEU A 116 5.49 7.72 9.01
N VAL A 117 5.98 7.79 10.25
CA VAL A 117 6.01 6.65 11.16
C VAL A 117 4.60 6.11 11.44
N ALA A 118 3.61 6.97 11.63
CA ALA A 118 2.22 6.55 11.83
C ALA A 118 1.68 5.79 10.60
N ARG A 119 2.02 6.24 9.38
CA ARG A 119 1.65 5.59 8.12
C ARG A 119 2.30 4.21 7.98
N VAL A 120 3.61 4.13 8.24
CA VAL A 120 4.35 2.86 8.26
C VAL A 120 3.72 1.88 9.24
N ARG A 121 3.42 2.32 10.47
CA ARG A 121 2.74 1.48 11.47
C ARG A 121 1.36 1.02 11.01
N ALA A 122 0.58 1.87 10.35
CA ALA A 122 -0.75 1.53 9.85
C ALA A 122 -0.68 0.42 8.80
N ILE A 123 0.23 0.52 7.85
CA ILE A 123 0.49 -0.51 6.84
C ILE A 123 0.97 -1.81 7.53
N MET A 124 1.98 -1.73 8.38
CA MET A 124 2.60 -2.89 9.02
C MET A 124 1.67 -3.62 10.00
N ARG A 125 0.78 -2.92 10.70
CA ARG A 125 -0.16 -3.54 11.65
C ARG A 125 -1.15 -4.47 10.95
N ARG A 126 -1.61 -4.15 9.75
CA ARG A 126 -2.59 -4.93 8.99
C ARG A 126 -2.01 -6.24 8.48
N ALA A 127 -0.72 -6.25 8.16
CA ALA A 127 -0.01 -7.48 7.83
C ALA A 127 0.09 -8.48 9.02
N ALA A 128 -0.35 -8.11 10.24
CA ALA A 128 -0.21 -8.88 11.47
C ALA A 128 -1.54 -9.25 12.16
N VAL A 129 -2.70 -9.10 11.52
CA VAL A 129 -3.99 -9.48 12.16
C VAL A 129 -4.05 -11.00 12.29
N PRO A 130 -4.20 -11.55 13.52
CA PRO A 130 -4.31 -13.01 13.72
C PRO A 130 -5.56 -13.55 13.03
N ALA A 131 -5.39 -14.63 12.27
CA ALA A 131 -6.47 -15.44 11.74
C ALA A 131 -7.25 -16.06 12.91
N GLY A 132 -8.46 -15.59 13.19
CA GLY A 132 -9.25 -16.17 14.28
C GLY A 132 -10.71 -15.71 14.36
N GLN A 133 -11.10 -14.65 13.66
CA GLN A 133 -12.47 -14.12 13.69
C GLN A 133 -13.06 -13.75 12.32
N ARG A 134 -12.32 -13.98 11.23
CA ARG A 134 -12.82 -13.80 9.87
C ARG A 134 -12.79 -15.13 9.15
N PRO A 135 -13.71 -15.39 8.21
CA PRO A 135 -13.56 -16.55 7.34
C PRO A 135 -12.22 -16.45 6.61
N ASP A 136 -11.54 -17.58 6.44
CA ASP A 136 -10.26 -17.59 5.72
C ASP A 136 -10.41 -17.20 4.24
N GLU A 137 -11.61 -17.32 3.70
CA GLU A 137 -11.95 -16.99 2.33
C GLU A 137 -13.28 -16.21 2.23
N LEU A 138 -13.31 -15.24 1.32
CA LEU A 138 -14.53 -14.61 0.83
C LEU A 138 -14.77 -15.07 -0.60
N ASN A 139 -15.95 -15.65 -0.85
CA ASN A 139 -16.32 -16.19 -2.16
C ASN A 139 -17.57 -15.48 -2.67
N TYR A 140 -17.46 -14.91 -3.87
CA TYR A 140 -18.54 -14.28 -4.61
C TYR A 140 -18.59 -14.89 -6.00
N ASP A 141 -19.65 -14.62 -6.78
CA ASP A 141 -19.77 -15.16 -8.13
C ASP A 141 -18.57 -14.72 -9.00
N GLY A 142 -17.69 -15.67 -9.29
CA GLY A 142 -16.46 -15.46 -10.05
C GLY A 142 -15.30 -14.80 -9.32
N LEU A 143 -15.44 -14.30 -8.08
CA LEU A 143 -14.37 -13.67 -7.30
C LEU A 143 -14.09 -14.46 -6.03
N ARG A 144 -12.84 -14.84 -5.81
CA ARG A 144 -12.36 -15.50 -4.56
C ARG A 144 -11.25 -14.70 -3.93
N ILE A 145 -11.32 -14.50 -2.62
CA ILE A 145 -10.35 -13.74 -1.84
C ILE A 145 -9.88 -14.62 -0.69
N ASN A 146 -8.62 -15.09 -0.74
CA ASN A 146 -7.99 -15.81 0.36
C ASN A 146 -7.28 -14.81 1.28
N LEU A 147 -7.80 -14.63 2.49
CA LEU A 147 -7.32 -13.61 3.42
C LEU A 147 -5.93 -13.94 4.01
N PRO A 148 -5.63 -15.18 4.45
CA PRO A 148 -4.32 -15.53 4.98
C PRO A 148 -3.19 -15.41 3.96
N SER A 149 -3.39 -15.91 2.73
CA SER A 149 -2.38 -15.86 1.68
C SER A 149 -2.38 -14.57 0.87
N ARG A 150 -3.38 -13.69 1.08
CA ARG A 150 -3.62 -12.46 0.32
C ARG A 150 -3.79 -12.67 -1.19
N ARG A 151 -4.22 -13.85 -1.60
CA ARG A 151 -4.45 -14.19 -3.00
C ARG A 151 -5.88 -13.87 -3.41
N VAL A 152 -6.02 -13.35 -4.62
CA VAL A 152 -7.30 -13.05 -5.25
C VAL A 152 -7.37 -13.76 -6.59
N SER A 153 -8.51 -14.34 -6.91
CA SER A 153 -8.75 -14.89 -8.25
C SER A 153 -10.11 -14.45 -8.78
N VAL A 154 -10.15 -14.13 -10.07
CA VAL A 154 -11.34 -13.77 -10.82
C VAL A 154 -11.53 -14.77 -11.96
N ALA A 155 -12.69 -15.39 -12.07
CA ALA A 155 -12.97 -16.46 -13.05
C ALA A 155 -11.95 -17.61 -13.02
N ASN A 156 -11.39 -17.92 -11.83
CA ASN A 156 -10.32 -18.88 -11.56
C ASN A 156 -8.91 -18.48 -12.06
N GLU A 157 -8.72 -17.28 -12.54
CA GLU A 157 -7.40 -16.72 -12.86
C GLU A 157 -6.89 -15.89 -11.69
N GLU A 158 -5.62 -16.08 -11.29
CA GLU A 158 -5.00 -15.32 -10.19
C GLU A 158 -4.77 -13.87 -10.64
N VAL A 159 -5.08 -12.91 -9.75
CA VAL A 159 -4.96 -11.47 -10.00
C VAL A 159 -4.02 -10.86 -8.97
N ASP A 160 -2.97 -10.21 -9.44
CA ASP A 160 -2.01 -9.53 -8.58
C ASP A 160 -2.54 -8.15 -8.16
N LEU A 161 -2.77 -8.00 -6.86
CA LEU A 161 -3.18 -6.75 -6.24
C LEU A 161 -2.03 -6.17 -5.42
N THR A 162 -1.85 -4.85 -5.48
CA THR A 162 -0.99 -4.16 -4.52
C THR A 162 -1.54 -4.31 -3.09
N TYR A 163 -0.70 -4.00 -2.11
CA TYR A 163 -1.12 -4.07 -0.70
C TYR A 163 -2.41 -3.28 -0.44
N THR A 164 -2.49 -2.06 -0.94
CA THR A 164 -3.62 -1.16 -0.72
C THR A 164 -4.88 -1.58 -1.48
N GLU A 165 -4.73 -2.06 -2.71
CA GLU A 165 -5.86 -2.60 -3.49
C GLU A 165 -6.49 -3.80 -2.78
N PHE A 166 -5.66 -4.72 -2.26
CA PHE A 166 -6.14 -5.85 -1.48
C PHE A 166 -6.90 -5.41 -0.23
N GLU A 167 -6.36 -4.46 0.55
CA GLU A 167 -7.02 -3.94 1.76
C GLU A 167 -8.36 -3.24 1.47
N LEU A 168 -8.44 -2.49 0.36
CA LEU A 168 -9.69 -1.89 -0.11
C LEU A 168 -10.70 -2.97 -0.47
N LEU A 169 -10.30 -3.96 -1.26
CA LEU A 169 -11.16 -5.07 -1.67
C LEU A 169 -11.69 -5.81 -0.44
N VAL A 170 -10.81 -6.20 0.49
CA VAL A 170 -11.21 -6.89 1.73
C VAL A 170 -12.14 -6.04 2.57
N THR A 171 -11.86 -4.74 2.70
CA THR A 171 -12.71 -3.81 3.48
C THR A 171 -14.12 -3.75 2.92
N LEU A 172 -14.25 -3.66 1.61
CA LEU A 172 -15.54 -3.57 0.91
C LEU A 172 -16.25 -4.93 0.91
N ALA A 173 -15.56 -5.98 0.49
CA ALA A 173 -16.10 -7.34 0.37
C ALA A 173 -16.50 -7.93 1.73
N SER A 174 -15.81 -7.62 2.83
CA SER A 174 -16.22 -8.08 4.17
C SER A 174 -17.56 -7.50 4.66
N SER A 175 -18.16 -6.58 3.93
CA SER A 175 -19.44 -5.95 4.30
C SER A 175 -20.29 -5.65 3.06
N PRO A 176 -20.76 -6.68 2.32
CA PRO A 176 -21.56 -6.50 1.12
C PRO A 176 -22.81 -5.65 1.39
N GLY A 177 -23.18 -4.79 0.45
CA GLY A 177 -24.32 -3.88 0.55
C GLY A 177 -24.08 -2.64 1.44
N ARG A 178 -22.99 -2.61 2.21
CA ARG A 178 -22.64 -1.43 3.01
C ARG A 178 -21.93 -0.39 2.17
N VAL A 179 -22.46 0.85 2.18
CA VAL A 179 -21.79 2.00 1.57
C VAL A 179 -20.71 2.52 2.54
N PHE A 180 -19.50 2.66 2.04
CA PHE A 180 -18.39 3.31 2.73
C PHE A 180 -18.13 4.67 2.10
N SER A 181 -18.08 5.73 2.91
CA SER A 181 -17.59 7.03 2.44
C SER A 181 -16.08 6.96 2.14
N ARG A 182 -15.59 7.87 1.29
CA ARG A 182 -14.15 7.97 0.99
C ARG A 182 -13.33 8.17 2.26
N SER A 183 -13.76 9.07 3.13
CA SER A 183 -13.13 9.29 4.44
C SER A 183 -13.14 8.06 5.34
N ALA A 184 -14.22 7.25 5.30
CA ALA A 184 -14.26 6.00 6.04
C ALA A 184 -13.29 4.94 5.49
N LEU A 185 -13.11 4.88 4.16
CA LEU A 185 -12.10 4.04 3.52
C LEU A 185 -10.68 4.51 3.85
N LEU A 186 -10.41 5.83 3.80
CA LEU A 186 -9.12 6.38 4.22
C LEU A 186 -8.75 5.98 5.64
N ARG A 187 -9.65 6.18 6.60
CA ARG A 187 -9.41 5.76 8.00
C ARG A 187 -9.15 4.25 8.11
N ARG A 188 -9.92 3.44 7.38
CA ARG A 188 -9.78 1.98 7.46
C ARG A 188 -8.54 1.45 6.77
N VAL A 189 -8.17 2.01 5.62
CA VAL A 189 -7.09 1.48 4.77
C VAL A 189 -5.77 2.20 4.98
N TRP A 190 -5.75 3.46 5.38
CA TRP A 190 -4.51 4.21 5.64
C TRP A 190 -4.36 4.65 7.11
N GLY A 191 -5.43 4.58 7.90
CA GLY A 191 -5.38 4.97 9.31
C GLY A 191 -5.44 6.49 9.54
N ASP A 192 -5.72 7.25 8.49
CA ASP A 192 -5.71 8.71 8.51
C ASP A 192 -6.93 9.26 7.75
N GLU A 193 -7.56 10.31 8.30
CA GLU A 193 -8.70 11.00 7.68
C GLU A 193 -8.32 12.35 7.04
N PHE A 194 -7.06 12.78 7.21
CA PHE A 194 -6.58 14.07 6.69
C PHE A 194 -6.00 13.97 5.28
N ARG A 195 -6.19 12.86 4.60
CA ARG A 195 -5.73 12.66 3.22
C ARG A 195 -6.72 13.18 2.20
N ASP A 196 -6.16 13.43 1.01
CA ASP A 196 -6.98 13.68 -0.18
C ASP A 196 -7.83 12.43 -0.49
N GLU A 197 -9.14 12.59 -0.51
CA GLU A 197 -10.10 11.53 -0.84
C GLU A 197 -9.90 10.96 -2.26
N ARG A 198 -9.26 11.72 -3.16
CA ARG A 198 -8.88 11.26 -4.52
C ARG A 198 -7.95 10.05 -4.50
N THR A 199 -7.15 9.88 -3.43
CA THR A 199 -6.33 8.68 -3.24
C THR A 199 -7.18 7.41 -3.30
N VAL A 200 -8.36 7.41 -2.68
CA VAL A 200 -9.29 6.27 -2.74
C VAL A 200 -9.76 6.03 -4.17
N ASP A 201 -10.11 7.10 -4.89
CA ASP A 201 -10.65 6.98 -6.25
C ASP A 201 -9.64 6.36 -7.22
N VAL A 202 -8.35 6.73 -7.10
CA VAL A 202 -7.26 6.15 -7.90
C VAL A 202 -7.12 4.65 -7.64
N HIS A 203 -7.01 4.24 -6.37
CA HIS A 203 -6.88 2.82 -6.04
C HIS A 203 -8.14 2.00 -6.38
N ILE A 204 -9.34 2.57 -6.24
CA ILE A 204 -10.58 1.89 -6.69
C ILE A 204 -10.59 1.73 -8.20
N ARG A 205 -10.09 2.71 -8.97
CA ARG A 205 -9.97 2.57 -10.42
C ARG A 205 -9.04 1.42 -10.78
N HIS A 206 -7.82 1.39 -10.24
CA HIS A 206 -6.88 0.30 -10.49
C HIS A 206 -7.40 -1.06 -10.06
N LEU A 207 -8.06 -1.12 -8.91
CA LEU A 207 -8.68 -2.35 -8.44
C LEU A 207 -9.74 -2.85 -9.41
N ARG A 208 -10.61 -1.96 -9.92
CA ARG A 208 -11.60 -2.31 -10.96
C ARG A 208 -10.95 -2.79 -12.26
N GLU A 209 -9.88 -2.14 -12.71
CA GLU A 209 -9.13 -2.55 -13.90
C GLU A 209 -8.61 -3.99 -13.80
N LYS A 210 -8.38 -4.48 -12.58
CA LYS A 210 -7.86 -5.81 -12.31
C LYS A 210 -8.94 -6.87 -12.06
N ILE A 211 -10.05 -6.50 -11.40
CA ILE A 211 -11.05 -7.50 -10.97
C ILE A 211 -12.37 -7.46 -11.75
N GLU A 212 -12.67 -6.37 -12.44
CA GLU A 212 -13.93 -6.21 -13.18
C GLU A 212 -13.72 -6.55 -14.66
N ARG A 213 -14.71 -7.20 -15.30
CA ARG A 213 -14.71 -7.40 -16.76
C ARG A 213 -14.78 -6.08 -17.52
N ASP A 214 -15.60 -5.16 -17.03
CA ASP A 214 -15.72 -3.79 -17.53
C ASP A 214 -15.64 -2.81 -16.36
N PRO A 215 -14.49 -2.13 -16.16
CA PRO A 215 -14.30 -1.16 -15.07
C PRO A 215 -15.32 0.00 -15.08
N ARG A 216 -15.95 0.28 -16.24
CA ARG A 216 -16.98 1.33 -16.40
C ARG A 216 -18.36 0.85 -15.97
N ASN A 217 -18.58 -0.45 -16.03
CA ASN A 217 -19.83 -1.10 -15.62
C ASN A 217 -19.52 -2.24 -14.62
N PRO A 218 -19.04 -1.90 -13.41
CA PRO A 218 -18.48 -2.86 -12.46
C PRO A 218 -19.55 -3.82 -11.92
N GLU A 219 -19.17 -5.08 -11.74
CA GLU A 219 -20.00 -6.14 -11.15
C GLU A 219 -19.88 -6.17 -9.63
N PHE A 220 -18.66 -5.92 -9.08
CA PHE A 220 -18.36 -6.05 -7.66
C PHE A 220 -18.35 -4.73 -6.91
N ILE A 221 -17.57 -3.73 -7.39
CA ILE A 221 -17.39 -2.47 -6.68
C ILE A 221 -18.15 -1.35 -7.36
N HIS A 222 -19.26 -0.94 -6.75
CA HIS A 222 -20.13 0.11 -7.29
C HIS A 222 -19.84 1.48 -6.65
N THR A 223 -20.06 2.55 -7.43
CA THR A 223 -19.97 3.92 -6.92
C THR A 223 -21.31 4.35 -6.34
N ALA A 224 -21.33 4.68 -5.05
CA ALA A 224 -22.43 5.40 -4.41
C ALA A 224 -22.21 6.91 -4.63
N ARG A 225 -22.89 7.48 -5.65
CA ARG A 225 -22.67 8.87 -6.08
C ARG A 225 -22.79 9.84 -4.91
N GLY A 226 -21.81 10.77 -4.81
CA GLY A 226 -21.75 11.77 -3.74
C GLY A 226 -21.32 11.22 -2.36
N VAL A 227 -21.14 9.90 -2.19
CA VAL A 227 -20.81 9.28 -0.90
C VAL A 227 -19.47 8.53 -0.96
N GLY A 228 -19.36 7.51 -1.82
CA GLY A 228 -18.19 6.64 -1.86
C GLY A 228 -18.45 5.35 -2.63
N TYR A 229 -18.17 4.19 -2.00
CA TYR A 229 -18.17 2.90 -2.67
C TYR A 229 -18.89 1.81 -1.87
N VAL A 230 -19.41 0.81 -2.58
CA VAL A 230 -20.12 -0.34 -2.03
C VAL A 230 -19.77 -1.59 -2.82
N PHE A 231 -19.58 -2.72 -2.14
CA PHE A 231 -19.45 -4.05 -2.74
C PHE A 231 -20.84 -4.69 -2.88
N ARG A 232 -21.15 -5.30 -4.02
CA ARG A 232 -22.42 -5.97 -4.29
C ARG A 232 -22.21 -7.34 -4.88
#